data_f19e6837013c06463f3d1cb21bbe0e2d
#
_entry.id   f19e6837013c06463f3d1cb21bbe0e2d
#
_cell.length_a   1.000
_cell.length_b   1.000
_cell.length_c   1.000
_cell.angle_alpha   90.00
_cell.angle_beta   90.00
_cell.angle_gamma   90.00
#
_symmetry.space_group_name_H-M   'P 1'
#
loop_
_entity.id
_entity.type
_entity.pdbx_description
1 polymer ?
#
loop_
_entity_poly.entity_id
_entity_poly.type
_entity_poly.pdbx_seq_one_letter_code
_entity_poly.pdbx_strand_id
1 'polypeptide(L)' 'MYLFSAHYIDMDTDTETTKKIEFDGQFFDAEKEIYLYAMSRAYDMTNENELFSSLEFIAC' A
#
# COMPACT_ATOMS: atom_id res chain seq x y z
N MET A 1 -8.62 12.18 4.81
CA MET A 1 -7.58 11.56 3.96
C MET A 1 -7.16 10.23 4.57
N TYR A 2 -7.03 9.21 3.73
CA TYR A 2 -6.65 7.88 4.18
C TYR A 2 -5.15 7.68 4.06
N LEU A 3 -4.56 7.06 5.08
CA LEU A 3 -3.14 6.73 5.10
C LEU A 3 -2.97 5.23 5.31
N PHE A 4 -2.22 4.60 4.42
CA PHE A 4 -1.87 3.19 4.52
C PHE A 4 -0.35 3.04 4.49
N SER A 5 0.12 1.95 5.07
CA SER A 5 1.51 1.52 4.94
C SER A 5 1.55 0.25 4.12
N ALA A 6 2.33 0.25 3.05
CA ALA A 6 2.55 -0.94 2.24
C ALA A 6 3.92 -1.51 2.60
N HIS A 7 3.95 -2.80 2.90
CA HIS A 7 5.18 -3.48 3.31
C HIS A 7 5.68 -4.38 2.19
N TYR A 8 6.97 -4.30 1.93
CA TYR A 8 7.63 -5.03 0.85
C TYR A 8 8.85 -5.74 1.38
N ILE A 9 9.24 -6.81 0.70
CA ILE A 9 10.48 -7.52 0.99
C ILE A 9 11.40 -7.34 -0.21
N ASP A 10 12.60 -6.79 0.05
CA ASP A 10 13.64 -6.67 -0.97
C ASP A 10 14.28 -8.04 -1.14
N MET A 11 14.11 -8.63 -2.32
CA MET A 11 14.59 -9.98 -2.58
C MET A 11 16.10 -10.09 -2.72
N ASP A 12 16.77 -8.98 -3.00
CA ASP A 12 18.22 -8.96 -3.13
C ASP A 12 18.92 -8.93 -1.77
N THR A 13 18.35 -8.21 -0.81
CA THR A 13 18.95 -8.02 0.50
C THR A 13 18.19 -8.72 1.61
N ASP A 14 17.02 -9.27 1.30
CA ASP A 14 16.13 -9.93 2.24
C ASP A 14 15.72 -9.01 3.40
N THR A 15 15.54 -7.74 3.10
CA THR A 15 15.12 -6.73 4.07
C THR A 15 13.72 -6.22 3.77
N GLU A 16 13.02 -5.81 4.82
CA GLU A 16 11.70 -5.23 4.69
C GLU A 16 11.79 -3.73 4.43
N THR A 17 10.97 -3.25 3.49
CA THR A 17 10.81 -1.81 3.24
C THR A 17 9.35 -1.45 3.40
N THR A 18 9.10 -0.18 3.79
CA THR A 18 7.74 0.32 3.98
C THR A 18 7.55 1.58 3.17
N LYS A 19 6.43 1.64 2.47
CA LYS A 19 6.06 2.82 1.67
C LYS A 19 4.70 3.32 2.12
N LYS A 20 4.54 4.64 2.17
CA LYS A 20 3.27 5.26 2.55
C LYS A 20 2.40 5.49 1.33
N ILE A 21 1.10 5.23 1.50
CA ILE A 21 0.10 5.50 0.48
C ILE A 21 -0.92 6.44 1.10
N GLU A 22 -1.11 7.60 0.50
CA GLU A 22 -1.99 8.63 1.03
C GLU A 22 -2.91 9.12 -0.08
N PHE A 23 -4.20 9.16 0.18
CA PHE A 23 -5.16 9.63 -0.82
C PHE A 23 -6.45 10.08 -0.15
N ASP A 24 -7.23 10.87 -0.89
CA ASP A 24 -8.53 11.34 -0.44
C ASP A 24 -9.59 10.30 -0.78
N GLY A 25 -10.26 9.80 0.26
CA GLY A 25 -11.26 8.75 0.10
C GLY A 25 -12.68 9.22 -0.18
N GLN A 26 -12.89 10.53 -0.29
CA GLN A 26 -14.26 11.06 -0.44
C GLN A 26 -14.95 10.64 -1.74
N PHE A 27 -14.18 10.17 -2.73
CA PHE A 27 -14.71 9.74 -4.01
C PHE A 27 -15.15 8.28 -4.01
N PHE A 28 -15.00 7.59 -2.89
CA PHE A 28 -15.34 6.17 -2.79
C PHE A 28 -16.58 6.00 -1.93
N ASP A 29 -17.47 5.12 -2.37
CA ASP A 29 -18.75 4.89 -1.67
C ASP A 29 -18.66 3.86 -0.55
N ALA A 30 -17.64 3.01 -0.56
CA ALA A 30 -17.53 1.92 0.40
C ALA A 30 -16.08 1.73 0.85
N GLU A 31 -15.90 1.26 2.10
CA GLU A 31 -14.58 0.95 2.64
C GLU A 31 -13.83 -0.07 1.80
N LYS A 32 -14.54 -1.02 1.24
CA LYS A 32 -13.97 -2.03 0.37
C LYS A 32 -13.25 -1.40 -0.83
N GLU A 33 -13.87 -0.38 -1.44
CA GLU A 33 -13.26 0.31 -2.59
C GLU A 33 -12.01 1.07 -2.19
N ILE A 34 -12.02 1.67 -1.00
CA ILE A 34 -10.86 2.38 -0.46
C ILE A 34 -9.69 1.43 -0.29
N TYR A 35 -9.94 0.28 0.29
CA TYR A 35 -8.92 -0.75 0.50
C TYR A 35 -8.38 -1.28 -0.83
N LEU A 36 -9.27 -1.55 -1.79
CA LEU A 36 -8.87 -2.04 -3.11
C LEU A 36 -8.04 -1.01 -3.86
N TYR A 37 -8.36 0.27 -3.74
CA TYR A 37 -7.57 1.32 -4.35
C TYR A 37 -6.17 1.36 -3.73
N ALA A 38 -6.09 1.30 -2.39
CA ALA A 38 -4.80 1.29 -1.70
C ALA A 38 -3.96 0.09 -2.12
N MET A 39 -4.58 -1.06 -2.26
CA MET A 39 -3.91 -2.29 -2.69
C MET A 39 -3.36 -2.14 -4.11
N SER A 40 -4.15 -1.57 -5.02
CA SER A 40 -3.73 -1.31 -6.39
C SER A 40 -2.53 -0.37 -6.43
N ARG A 41 -2.55 0.69 -5.61
CA ARG A 41 -1.43 1.61 -5.50
C ARG A 41 -0.18 0.92 -4.97
N ALA A 42 -0.36 0.03 -4.00
CA ALA A 42 0.76 -0.72 -3.43
C ALA A 42 1.46 -1.56 -4.50
N TYR A 43 0.68 -2.24 -5.35
CA TYR A 43 1.25 -3.03 -6.44
C TYR A 43 1.95 -2.14 -7.47
N ASP A 44 1.38 -0.98 -7.78
CA ASP A 44 1.98 -0.05 -8.74
C ASP A 44 3.33 0.50 -8.26
N MET A 45 3.52 0.55 -6.95
CA MET A 45 4.75 1.06 -6.34
C MET A 45 5.83 -0.01 -6.13
N THR A 46 5.55 -1.25 -6.54
CA THR A 46 6.49 -2.37 -6.38
C THR A 46 7.62 -2.28 -7.39
N ASN A 47 8.86 -2.32 -6.92
CA ASN A 47 10.04 -2.36 -7.79
C ASN A 47 10.34 -3.81 -8.21
N GLU A 48 11.20 -3.97 -9.21
CA GLU A 48 11.54 -5.30 -9.76
C GLU A 48 12.12 -6.25 -8.72
N ASN A 49 12.87 -5.70 -7.77
CA ASN A 49 13.53 -6.49 -6.72
C ASN A 49 12.70 -6.62 -5.45
N GLU A 50 11.44 -6.19 -5.49
CA GLU A 50 10.58 -6.20 -4.32
C GLU A 50 9.40 -7.14 -4.48
N LEU A 51 8.99 -7.73 -3.35
CA LEU A 51 7.79 -8.53 -3.27
C LEU A 51 6.84 -7.83 -2.30
N PHE A 52 5.62 -7.56 -2.75
CA PHE A 52 4.61 -6.99 -1.88
C PHE A 52 4.21 -8.00 -0.80
N SER A 53 4.28 -7.59 0.45
CA SER A 53 4.03 -8.46 1.60
C SER A 53 2.66 -8.23 2.21
N SER A 54 2.39 -6.99 2.63
CA SER A 54 1.13 -6.69 3.31
C SER A 54 0.78 -5.21 3.21
N LEU A 55 -0.48 -4.91 3.49
CA LEU A 55 -0.99 -3.55 3.51
C LEU A 55 -1.63 -3.31 4.87
N GLU A 56 -1.27 -2.20 5.49
CA GLU A 56 -1.77 -1.83 6.81
C GLU A 56 -2.47 -0.48 6.76
N PHE A 57 -3.68 -0.42 7.32
CA PHE A 57 -4.40 0.85 7.49
C PHE A 57 -3.82 1.57 8.71
N ILE A 58 -3.44 2.84 8.53
CA ILE A 58 -2.84 3.64 9.59
C ILE A 58 -3.83 4.63 10.16
N ALA A 59 -4.44 5.45 9.31
CA ALA A 59 -5.34 6.51 9.77
C ALA A 59 -6.23 7.02 8.64
N CYS A 60 -7.26 7.73 9.02
CA CYS A 60 -8.11 8.46 8.06
C CYS A 60 -8.42 9.87 8.53
#